data_e1eba21b522b990df5a15b8f536de12c
#
_entry.id   e1eba21b522b990df5a15b8f536de12c
#
_cell.length_a   1.000
_cell.length_b   1.000
_cell.length_c   1.000
_cell.angle_alpha   90.00
_cell.angle_beta   90.00
_cell.angle_gamma   90.00
#
_symmetry.space_group_name_H-M   'P 1'
#
loop_
_entity.id
_entity.type
_entity.pdbx_description
1 polymer ?
#
loop_
_entity_poly.entity_id
_entity_poly.type
_entity_poly.pdbx_seq_one_letter_code
_entity_poly.pdbx_strand_id
1 'polypeptide(L)'
;YEAFSHIIDSMFNQHAKWLDASKTEVSWRAPISSENILLSSTVWRQDHNGFSHQEPGFLDIVVNKSPEIVRIYLPPDANCLLSTIDHCLMSTDYVNVIVADKQRHLQYLDMDEAVKHCTKGIGIWDWASTDDSADEADVVMASCGDVPTKEALAAVAILREEFPSLKVRFVNVVDLTRLMPAEDHPHGLTDVEFNALFTADRPVVFNFHGYPWLIHKLTYRRTNQERIHVRGYKEKGNINTPLELTIKNQADRFNLVIDVIDRLPGLGAKGAHCREHMKNRIIENIRYAYEHGVDRDEIANWQWPY
;
A
#
# COMPACT_ATOMS: atom_id res chain seq x y z
N TYR A 1 -15.52 5.24 -8.90
CA TYR A 1 -15.83 5.03 -7.49
C TYR A 1 -15.41 3.61 -7.09
N GLU A 2 -14.44 3.45 -6.17
CA GLU A 2 -13.86 2.16 -5.85
C GLU A 2 -14.93 1.13 -5.41
N ALA A 3 -15.81 1.50 -4.50
CA ALA A 3 -16.85 0.62 -3.97
C ALA A 3 -17.87 0.12 -5.01
N PHE A 4 -17.97 0.75 -6.17
CA PHE A 4 -18.93 0.38 -7.22
C PHE A 4 -18.27 -0.30 -8.42
N SER A 5 -16.96 -0.51 -8.41
CA SER A 5 -16.24 -1.12 -9.54
C SER A 5 -16.67 -2.57 -9.81
N HIS A 6 -17.25 -3.25 -8.85
CA HIS A 6 -17.86 -4.59 -9.05
C HIS A 6 -18.99 -4.60 -10.10
N ILE A 7 -19.63 -3.46 -10.37
CA ILE A 7 -20.65 -3.37 -11.43
C ILE A 7 -20.05 -3.70 -12.81
N ILE A 8 -18.76 -3.39 -13.02
CA ILE A 8 -18.07 -3.65 -14.29
C ILE A 8 -17.35 -5.00 -14.33
N ASP A 9 -17.35 -5.79 -13.26
CA ASP A 9 -16.57 -7.04 -13.18
C ASP A 9 -16.82 -7.99 -14.34
N SER A 10 -18.08 -8.22 -14.70
CA SER A 10 -18.42 -9.10 -15.81
C SER A 10 -17.86 -8.62 -17.15
N MET A 11 -17.98 -7.31 -17.43
CA MET A 11 -17.47 -6.69 -18.66
C MET A 11 -15.93 -6.70 -18.66
N PHE A 12 -15.33 -6.31 -17.54
CA PHE A 12 -13.87 -6.39 -17.36
C PHE A 12 -13.34 -7.81 -17.61
N ASN A 13 -14.01 -8.83 -17.05
CA ASN A 13 -13.62 -10.24 -17.25
C ASN A 13 -13.67 -10.64 -18.73
N GLN A 14 -14.73 -10.24 -19.46
CA GLN A 14 -14.84 -10.55 -20.89
C GLN A 14 -13.76 -9.80 -21.71
N HIS A 15 -13.56 -8.51 -21.42
CA HIS A 15 -12.57 -7.70 -22.10
C HIS A 15 -11.14 -8.24 -21.89
N ALA A 16 -10.76 -8.56 -20.64
CA ALA A 16 -9.44 -9.10 -20.34
C ALA A 16 -9.17 -10.43 -21.05
N LYS A 17 -10.14 -11.35 -21.11
CA LYS A 17 -10.03 -12.61 -21.85
C LYS A 17 -9.94 -12.41 -23.35
N TRP A 18 -10.75 -11.52 -23.90
CA TRP A 18 -10.70 -11.20 -25.32
C TRP A 18 -9.35 -10.57 -25.68
N LEU A 19 -8.86 -9.65 -24.87
CA LEU A 19 -7.59 -8.99 -25.08
C LEU A 19 -6.42 -9.99 -25.05
N ASP A 20 -6.40 -10.88 -24.08
CA ASP A 20 -5.40 -11.93 -23.92
C ASP A 20 -5.38 -12.86 -25.14
N ALA A 21 -6.52 -13.45 -25.50
CA ALA A 21 -6.62 -14.33 -26.65
C ALA A 21 -6.25 -13.62 -27.96
N SER A 22 -6.71 -12.38 -28.18
CA SER A 22 -6.41 -11.65 -29.40
C SER A 22 -4.94 -11.22 -29.49
N LYS A 23 -4.28 -10.92 -28.36
CA LYS A 23 -2.86 -10.57 -28.31
C LYS A 23 -1.97 -11.78 -28.57
N THR A 24 -2.31 -12.94 -28.03
CA THR A 24 -1.46 -14.14 -28.07
C THR A 24 -1.70 -15.02 -29.30
N GLU A 25 -2.94 -15.10 -29.78
CA GLU A 25 -3.31 -16.08 -30.82
C GLU A 25 -3.58 -15.47 -32.19
N VAL A 26 -3.76 -14.14 -32.30
CA VAL A 26 -4.14 -13.47 -33.53
C VAL A 26 -2.97 -12.64 -34.07
N SER A 27 -2.11 -13.27 -34.88
CA SER A 27 -0.86 -12.66 -35.36
C SER A 27 -1.02 -11.45 -36.30
N TRP A 28 -2.19 -11.28 -36.92
CA TRP A 28 -2.50 -10.16 -37.83
C TRP A 28 -3.16 -8.96 -37.10
N ARG A 29 -3.44 -9.07 -35.80
CA ARG A 29 -4.04 -7.98 -35.04
C ARG A 29 -3.00 -6.88 -34.77
N ALA A 30 -3.38 -5.65 -35.05
CA ALA A 30 -2.59 -4.50 -34.62
C ALA A 30 -2.77 -4.24 -33.10
N PRO A 31 -1.75 -3.67 -32.43
CA PRO A 31 -1.90 -3.21 -31.05
C PRO A 31 -3.05 -2.22 -30.91
N ILE A 32 -3.76 -2.29 -29.80
CA ILE A 32 -4.84 -1.35 -29.42
C ILE A 32 -4.46 -0.57 -28.18
N SER A 33 -5.07 0.59 -28.00
CA SER A 33 -4.89 1.36 -26.75
C SER A 33 -5.30 0.54 -25.53
N SER A 34 -4.52 0.65 -24.46
CA SER A 34 -4.87 0.02 -23.18
C SER A 34 -6.15 0.60 -22.61
N GLU A 35 -6.92 -0.24 -21.91
CA GLU A 35 -7.99 0.21 -21.05
C GLU A 35 -7.41 0.69 -19.71
N ASN A 36 -7.75 1.91 -19.31
CA ASN A 36 -7.26 2.50 -18.06
C ASN A 36 -8.44 2.73 -17.11
N ILE A 37 -8.48 1.98 -16.01
CA ILE A 37 -9.53 2.05 -15.00
C ILE A 37 -8.99 2.82 -13.80
N LEU A 38 -9.49 4.03 -13.57
CA LEU A 38 -9.14 4.84 -12.40
C LEU A 38 -10.16 4.60 -11.30
N LEU A 39 -9.74 3.97 -10.21
CA LEU A 39 -10.51 3.81 -8.98
C LEU A 39 -10.26 5.01 -8.09
N SER A 40 -11.22 5.92 -8.06
CA SER A 40 -11.21 7.10 -7.21
C SER A 40 -12.19 6.94 -6.03
N SER A 41 -12.21 7.88 -5.09
CA SER A 41 -13.06 7.78 -3.90
C SER A 41 -12.81 6.48 -3.12
N THR A 42 -11.58 6.34 -2.67
CA THR A 42 -11.03 5.13 -2.05
C THR A 42 -11.66 4.82 -0.69
N VAL A 43 -11.53 3.57 -0.26
CA VAL A 43 -12.09 3.08 1.01
C VAL A 43 -11.68 3.91 2.22
N TRP A 44 -10.49 4.51 2.22
CA TRP A 44 -9.94 5.24 3.36
C TRP A 44 -10.43 6.69 3.50
N ARG A 45 -11.13 7.21 2.50
CA ARG A 45 -11.57 8.61 2.45
C ARG A 45 -13.07 8.74 2.18
N GLN A 46 -13.86 7.88 2.82
CA GLN A 46 -15.32 7.84 2.74
C GLN A 46 -15.99 8.27 4.06
N ASP A 47 -15.34 9.16 4.79
CA ASP A 47 -15.81 9.71 6.07
C ASP A 47 -17.20 10.39 5.96
N HIS A 48 -17.59 10.90 4.78
CA HIS A 48 -18.88 11.50 4.53
C HIS A 48 -19.95 10.54 3.96
N ASN A 49 -19.54 9.39 3.39
CA ASN A 49 -20.45 8.40 2.79
C ASN A 49 -20.61 7.12 3.63
N GLY A 50 -19.68 6.87 4.55
CA GLY A 50 -19.68 5.72 5.44
C GLY A 50 -19.46 4.38 4.74
N PHE A 51 -19.83 3.31 5.43
CA PHE A 51 -19.51 1.93 5.06
C PHE A 51 -20.09 1.46 3.72
N SER A 52 -21.15 2.07 3.23
CA SER A 52 -21.77 1.71 1.93
C SER A 52 -20.87 2.04 0.73
N HIS A 53 -19.79 2.81 0.95
CA HIS A 53 -18.83 3.23 -0.08
C HIS A 53 -17.41 2.72 0.22
N GLN A 54 -17.28 1.73 1.08
CA GLN A 54 -16.01 1.16 1.52
C GLN A 54 -15.90 -0.29 1.04
N GLU A 55 -15.33 -0.50 -0.15
CA GLU A 55 -15.17 -1.84 -0.73
C GLU A 55 -14.02 -1.85 -1.75
N PRO A 56 -12.82 -2.35 -1.38
CA PRO A 56 -11.65 -2.39 -2.27
C PRO A 56 -11.47 -3.70 -3.03
N GLY A 57 -12.43 -4.63 -2.99
CA GLY A 57 -12.27 -6.01 -3.43
C GLY A 57 -12.16 -6.20 -4.94
N PHE A 58 -12.41 -5.16 -5.77
CA PHE A 58 -12.17 -5.26 -7.20
C PHE A 58 -10.72 -5.64 -7.54
N LEU A 59 -9.74 -5.20 -6.72
CA LEU A 59 -8.34 -5.58 -6.90
C LEU A 59 -8.12 -7.08 -6.77
N ASP A 60 -8.85 -7.77 -5.88
CA ASP A 60 -8.78 -9.22 -5.67
C ASP A 60 -9.29 -10.00 -6.90
N ILE A 61 -10.20 -9.40 -7.68
CA ILE A 61 -10.68 -9.96 -8.95
C ILE A 61 -9.66 -9.73 -10.05
N VAL A 62 -9.15 -8.50 -10.16
CA VAL A 62 -8.24 -8.07 -11.21
C VAL A 62 -6.95 -8.90 -11.21
N VAL A 63 -6.37 -9.15 -10.05
CA VAL A 63 -5.11 -9.90 -9.90
C VAL A 63 -5.18 -11.36 -10.38
N ASN A 64 -6.39 -11.91 -10.59
CA ASN A 64 -6.58 -13.26 -11.11
C ASN A 64 -6.57 -13.35 -12.64
N LYS A 65 -6.46 -12.24 -13.34
CA LYS A 65 -6.43 -12.22 -14.80
C LYS A 65 -5.01 -12.48 -15.31
N SER A 66 -4.90 -12.70 -16.62
CA SER A 66 -3.61 -12.98 -17.26
C SER A 66 -2.55 -11.94 -16.87
N PRO A 67 -1.38 -12.39 -16.38
CA PRO A 67 -0.27 -11.52 -16.04
C PRO A 67 0.30 -10.76 -17.27
N GLU A 68 0.01 -11.23 -18.48
CA GLU A 68 0.41 -10.57 -19.73
C GLU A 68 -0.47 -9.35 -20.06
N ILE A 69 -1.63 -9.21 -19.39
CA ILE A 69 -2.64 -8.21 -19.75
C ILE A 69 -2.86 -7.18 -18.64
N VAL A 70 -2.87 -7.60 -17.38
CA VAL A 70 -3.32 -6.74 -16.28
C VAL A 70 -2.16 -6.14 -15.50
N ARG A 71 -2.32 -4.86 -15.11
CA ARG A 71 -1.41 -4.12 -14.23
C ARG A 71 -2.23 -3.39 -13.16
N ILE A 72 -1.68 -3.32 -11.95
CA ILE A 72 -2.34 -2.69 -10.79
C ILE A 72 -1.36 -1.72 -10.14
N TYR A 73 -1.72 -0.44 -10.11
CA TYR A 73 -0.89 0.64 -9.57
C TYR A 73 -1.59 1.38 -8.44
N LEU A 74 -0.87 1.58 -7.35
CA LEU A 74 -1.33 2.36 -6.18
C LEU A 74 -0.31 3.46 -5.83
N PRO A 75 -0.26 4.53 -6.61
CA PRO A 75 0.70 5.62 -6.39
C PRO A 75 0.46 6.31 -5.04
N PRO A 76 1.52 6.62 -4.27
CA PRO A 76 1.41 7.20 -2.93
C PRO A 76 1.17 8.71 -2.91
N ASP A 77 1.48 9.42 -4.00
CA ASP A 77 1.39 10.87 -4.14
C ASP A 77 1.07 11.32 -5.58
N ALA A 78 0.90 12.63 -5.76
CA ALA A 78 0.48 13.18 -7.05
C ALA A 78 1.55 13.05 -8.16
N ASN A 79 2.83 13.17 -7.84
CA ASN A 79 3.89 13.01 -8.85
C ASN A 79 4.00 11.56 -9.31
N CYS A 80 3.88 10.60 -8.39
CA CYS A 80 3.79 9.18 -8.73
C CYS A 80 2.54 8.87 -9.55
N LEU A 81 1.40 9.50 -9.22
CA LEU A 81 0.16 9.35 -10.00
C LEU A 81 0.34 9.88 -11.43
N LEU A 82 0.92 11.05 -11.60
CA LEU A 82 1.20 11.63 -12.92
C LEU A 82 2.11 10.73 -13.76
N SER A 83 3.22 10.26 -13.17
CA SER A 83 4.13 9.33 -13.83
C SER A 83 3.44 8.01 -14.24
N THR A 84 2.62 7.47 -13.35
CA THR A 84 1.87 6.23 -13.61
C THR A 84 0.83 6.42 -14.72
N ILE A 85 0.07 7.51 -14.70
CA ILE A 85 -0.95 7.80 -15.72
C ILE A 85 -0.30 8.02 -17.08
N ASP A 86 0.80 8.76 -17.15
CA ASP A 86 1.55 8.97 -18.40
C ASP A 86 1.97 7.63 -19.02
N HIS A 87 2.57 6.74 -18.20
CA HIS A 87 2.91 5.38 -18.63
C HIS A 87 1.70 4.59 -19.12
N CYS A 88 0.59 4.62 -18.39
CA CYS A 88 -0.62 3.87 -18.73
C CYS A 88 -1.27 4.38 -20.03
N LEU A 89 -1.28 5.69 -20.27
CA LEU A 89 -1.84 6.30 -21.48
C LEU A 89 -1.01 5.99 -22.72
N MET A 90 0.29 5.82 -22.58
CA MET A 90 1.18 5.42 -23.69
C MET A 90 1.20 3.91 -23.95
N SER A 91 0.69 3.10 -23.04
CA SER A 91 0.69 1.64 -23.15
C SER A 91 -0.33 1.12 -24.16
N THR A 92 -0.06 -0.05 -24.71
CA THR A 92 -0.96 -0.77 -25.61
C THR A 92 -1.17 -2.19 -25.12
N ASP A 93 -2.35 -2.75 -25.38
CA ASP A 93 -2.70 -4.14 -25.11
C ASP A 93 -2.68 -4.54 -23.61
N TYR A 94 -3.00 -3.58 -22.71
CA TYR A 94 -3.14 -3.82 -21.29
C TYR A 94 -4.49 -3.36 -20.76
N VAL A 95 -4.84 -3.88 -19.59
CA VAL A 95 -5.81 -3.28 -18.68
C VAL A 95 -5.05 -2.78 -17.46
N ASN A 96 -4.97 -1.48 -17.31
CA ASN A 96 -4.32 -0.82 -16.19
C ASN A 96 -5.37 -0.41 -15.16
N VAL A 97 -5.24 -0.88 -13.92
CA VAL A 97 -6.07 -0.46 -12.80
C VAL A 97 -5.24 0.45 -11.91
N ILE A 98 -5.69 1.67 -11.71
CA ILE A 98 -4.99 2.70 -10.94
C ILE A 98 -5.89 3.11 -9.78
N VAL A 99 -5.36 3.02 -8.56
CA VAL A 99 -6.06 3.47 -7.34
C VAL A 99 -5.49 4.82 -6.94
N ALA A 100 -6.33 5.85 -6.86
CA ALA A 100 -5.92 7.18 -6.42
C ALA A 100 -7.08 7.92 -5.77
N ASP A 101 -6.85 8.47 -4.59
CA ASP A 101 -7.84 9.29 -3.91
C ASP A 101 -8.08 10.63 -4.65
N LYS A 102 -9.27 11.15 -4.53
CA LYS A 102 -9.66 12.49 -5.01
C LYS A 102 -9.34 13.62 -4.02
N GLN A 103 -8.92 13.29 -2.81
CA GLN A 103 -8.53 14.26 -1.80
C GLN A 103 -7.03 14.62 -1.92
N ARG A 104 -6.65 15.73 -1.33
CA ARG A 104 -5.24 16.13 -1.31
C ARG A 104 -4.46 15.28 -0.31
N HIS A 105 -3.33 14.77 -0.75
CA HIS A 105 -2.35 14.06 0.07
C HIS A 105 -1.02 14.81 0.14
N LEU A 106 -0.14 14.35 1.03
CA LEU A 106 1.24 14.84 1.08
C LEU A 106 1.98 14.44 -0.20
N GLN A 107 2.91 15.29 -0.60
CA GLN A 107 3.84 15.04 -1.68
C GLN A 107 5.15 14.54 -1.06
N TYR A 108 5.60 13.36 -1.47
CA TYR A 108 6.79 12.71 -0.90
C TYR A 108 8.01 12.81 -1.81
N LEU A 109 7.82 12.61 -3.10
CA LEU A 109 8.87 12.57 -4.09
C LEU A 109 8.75 13.75 -5.05
N ASP A 110 9.87 14.33 -5.46
CA ASP A 110 9.85 15.23 -6.60
C ASP A 110 9.54 14.48 -7.90
N MET A 111 9.39 15.19 -9.03
CA MET A 111 8.95 14.53 -10.27
C MET A 111 9.99 13.55 -10.81
N ASP A 112 11.29 13.88 -10.71
CA ASP A 112 12.38 13.02 -11.18
C ASP A 112 12.51 11.75 -10.33
N GLU A 113 12.37 11.89 -9.02
CA GLU A 113 12.33 10.77 -8.08
C GLU A 113 11.10 9.89 -8.31
N ALA A 114 9.93 10.49 -8.51
CA ALA A 114 8.69 9.78 -8.79
C ALA A 114 8.78 8.97 -10.09
N VAL A 115 9.33 9.53 -11.17
CA VAL A 115 9.55 8.79 -12.43
C VAL A 115 10.47 7.59 -12.20
N LYS A 116 11.59 7.78 -11.49
CA LYS A 116 12.51 6.68 -11.17
C LYS A 116 11.84 5.59 -10.32
N HIS A 117 11.08 5.99 -9.31
CA HIS A 117 10.37 5.08 -8.41
C HIS A 117 9.28 4.31 -9.14
N CYS A 118 8.42 4.98 -9.90
CA CYS A 118 7.34 4.36 -10.67
C CYS A 118 7.86 3.44 -11.79
N THR A 119 8.99 3.79 -12.43
CA THR A 119 9.65 2.91 -13.41
C THR A 119 10.08 1.58 -12.80
N LYS A 120 10.56 1.60 -11.55
CA LYS A 120 10.87 0.39 -10.79
C LYS A 120 9.62 -0.31 -10.25
N GLY A 121 8.55 0.45 -10.01
CA GLY A 121 7.29 0.01 -9.43
C GLY A 121 7.33 -0.29 -7.92
N ILE A 122 8.52 -0.37 -7.34
CA ILE A 122 8.79 -0.63 -5.92
C ILE A 122 10.18 -0.11 -5.56
N GLY A 123 10.38 0.32 -4.33
CA GLY A 123 11.72 0.74 -3.88
C GLY A 123 11.82 1.09 -2.41
N ILE A 124 13.05 1.09 -1.93
CA ILE A 124 13.39 1.62 -0.61
C ILE A 124 13.38 3.15 -0.70
N TRP A 125 12.81 3.80 0.28
CA TRP A 125 12.90 5.24 0.47
C TRP A 125 13.99 5.52 1.53
N ASP A 126 15.19 5.81 1.08
CA ASP A 126 16.36 6.01 1.94
C ASP A 126 16.14 7.14 2.95
N TRP A 127 15.46 8.23 2.55
CA TRP A 127 15.14 9.35 3.42
C TRP A 127 14.18 8.98 4.58
N ALA A 128 13.37 7.94 4.41
CA ALA A 128 12.46 7.41 5.42
C ALA A 128 13.05 6.23 6.20
N SER A 129 14.18 5.68 5.74
CA SER A 129 14.86 4.54 6.35
C SER A 129 15.91 4.98 7.37
N THR A 130 16.27 4.09 8.30
CA THR A 130 17.36 4.28 9.29
C THR A 130 18.39 3.17 9.25
N ASP A 131 18.23 2.19 8.35
CA ASP A 131 19.23 1.18 8.05
C ASP A 131 20.25 1.71 7.03
N ASP A 132 21.48 1.20 7.11
CA ASP A 132 22.60 1.65 6.26
C ASP A 132 22.86 0.68 5.10
N SER A 133 22.36 -0.56 5.20
CA SER A 133 22.53 -1.60 4.19
C SER A 133 21.38 -2.61 4.21
N ALA A 134 21.32 -3.47 3.18
CA ALA A 134 20.33 -4.54 3.07
C ALA A 134 20.29 -5.49 4.28
N ASP A 135 21.43 -5.71 4.91
CA ASP A 135 21.58 -6.71 5.98
C ASP A 135 21.45 -6.11 7.40
N GLU A 136 21.31 -4.79 7.52
CA GLU A 136 21.30 -4.09 8.82
C GLU A 136 19.89 -3.76 9.35
N ALA A 137 18.84 -3.91 8.56
CA ALA A 137 17.49 -3.64 9.03
C ALA A 137 17.05 -4.61 10.12
N ASP A 138 16.52 -4.09 11.24
CA ASP A 138 15.87 -4.88 12.29
C ASP A 138 14.44 -5.25 11.91
N VAL A 139 13.79 -4.35 11.17
CA VAL A 139 12.41 -4.49 10.70
C VAL A 139 12.21 -3.74 9.38
N VAL A 140 11.33 -4.27 8.53
CA VAL A 140 10.88 -3.58 7.33
C VAL A 140 9.48 -3.03 7.56
N MET A 141 9.29 -1.73 7.35
CA MET A 141 7.98 -1.09 7.23
C MET A 141 7.68 -0.93 5.75
N ALA A 142 6.60 -1.56 5.28
CA ALA A 142 6.21 -1.45 3.89
C ALA A 142 4.83 -0.81 3.73
N SER A 143 4.60 -0.17 2.59
CA SER A 143 3.32 0.46 2.29
C SER A 143 2.94 0.33 0.82
N CYS A 144 1.63 0.28 0.56
CA CYS A 144 1.06 0.31 -0.78
C CYS A 144 -0.29 1.03 -0.75
N GLY A 145 -0.38 2.16 -1.48
CA GLY A 145 -1.50 3.09 -1.48
C GLY A 145 -1.21 4.39 -0.72
N ASP A 146 -2.00 5.42 -0.93
CA ASP A 146 -1.81 6.79 -0.44
C ASP A 146 -1.95 6.92 1.10
N VAL A 147 -3.13 6.63 1.66
CA VAL A 147 -3.36 6.68 3.12
C VAL A 147 -2.49 5.68 3.87
N PRO A 148 -2.36 4.41 3.45
CA PRO A 148 -1.43 3.47 4.07
C PRO A 148 0.02 3.96 4.11
N THR A 149 0.48 4.68 3.08
CA THR A 149 1.83 5.25 3.05
C THR A 149 1.99 6.37 4.07
N LYS A 150 1.02 7.28 4.21
CA LYS A 150 1.03 8.33 5.24
C LYS A 150 1.12 7.72 6.65
N GLU A 151 0.30 6.72 6.93
CA GLU A 151 0.26 6.09 8.26
C GLU A 151 1.53 5.28 8.56
N ALA A 152 2.10 4.59 7.56
CA ALA A 152 3.35 3.87 7.71
C ALA A 152 4.55 4.82 7.94
N LEU A 153 4.63 5.93 7.21
CA LEU A 153 5.65 6.97 7.45
C LEU A 153 5.51 7.58 8.84
N ALA A 154 4.29 7.88 9.28
CA ALA A 154 4.06 8.40 10.62
C ALA A 154 4.46 7.38 11.72
N ALA A 155 4.24 6.08 11.48
CA ALA A 155 4.72 5.03 12.37
C ALA A 155 6.26 4.98 12.43
N VAL A 156 6.94 5.10 11.28
CA VAL A 156 8.41 5.17 11.24
C VAL A 156 8.93 6.40 11.99
N ALA A 157 8.28 7.56 11.85
CA ALA A 157 8.67 8.76 12.59
C ALA A 157 8.58 8.54 14.11
N ILE A 158 7.50 7.92 14.60
CA ILE A 158 7.34 7.55 16.02
C ILE A 158 8.44 6.55 16.45
N LEU A 159 8.70 5.53 15.63
CA LEU A 159 9.75 4.53 15.94
C LEU A 159 11.15 5.17 16.02
N ARG A 160 11.45 6.13 15.15
CA ARG A 160 12.74 6.89 15.19
C ARG A 160 12.87 7.70 16.47
N GLU A 161 11.81 8.33 16.93
CA GLU A 161 11.79 9.11 18.17
C GLU A 161 11.92 8.20 19.40
N GLU A 162 11.10 7.16 19.47
CA GLU A 162 11.05 6.26 20.63
C GLU A 162 12.27 5.32 20.71
N PHE A 163 12.80 4.87 19.56
CA PHE A 163 13.89 3.90 19.47
C PHE A 163 14.97 4.36 18.48
N PRO A 164 15.80 5.37 18.83
CA PRO A 164 16.78 5.95 17.90
C PRO A 164 17.83 4.96 17.36
N SER A 165 18.05 3.83 18.04
CA SER A 165 18.97 2.78 17.61
C SER A 165 18.32 1.70 16.72
N LEU A 166 16.98 1.73 16.57
CA LEU A 166 16.27 0.75 15.76
C LEU A 166 16.50 1.01 14.27
N LYS A 167 16.92 0.00 13.54
CA LYS A 167 17.13 0.06 12.11
C LYS A 167 15.84 -0.34 11.37
N VAL A 168 15.15 0.67 10.85
CA VAL A 168 13.91 0.50 10.10
C VAL A 168 14.18 0.77 8.63
N ARG A 169 13.85 -0.18 7.76
CA ARG A 169 13.80 0.02 6.31
C ARG A 169 12.39 0.36 5.88
N PHE A 170 12.23 1.42 5.09
CA PHE A 170 10.95 1.78 4.51
C PHE A 170 10.89 1.38 3.05
N VAL A 171 9.88 0.57 2.67
CA VAL A 171 9.64 0.13 1.29
C VAL A 171 8.28 0.61 0.83
N ASN A 172 8.23 1.33 -0.30
CA ASN A 172 6.97 1.71 -0.94
C ASN A 172 6.74 0.90 -2.22
N VAL A 173 5.49 0.44 -2.39
CA VAL A 173 5.03 -0.35 -3.55
C VAL A 173 4.03 0.47 -4.34
N VAL A 174 4.34 0.74 -5.60
CA VAL A 174 3.43 1.39 -6.58
C VAL A 174 2.79 0.35 -7.48
N ASP A 175 3.60 -0.51 -8.10
CA ASP A 175 3.13 -1.63 -8.92
C ASP A 175 2.94 -2.87 -8.03
N LEU A 176 1.68 -3.20 -7.74
CA LEU A 176 1.33 -4.31 -6.86
C LEU A 176 1.86 -5.66 -7.37
N THR A 177 1.97 -5.81 -8.69
CA THR A 177 2.42 -7.05 -9.32
C THR A 177 3.90 -7.34 -9.11
N ARG A 178 4.70 -6.34 -8.70
CA ARG A 178 6.11 -6.53 -8.29
C ARG A 178 6.27 -7.50 -7.12
N LEU A 179 5.26 -7.66 -6.28
CA LEU A 179 5.29 -8.60 -5.17
C LEU A 179 5.24 -10.07 -5.60
N MET A 180 4.75 -10.34 -6.81
CA MET A 180 4.70 -11.69 -7.37
C MET A 180 6.09 -12.21 -7.71
N PRO A 181 6.31 -13.56 -7.71
CA PRO A 181 7.52 -14.15 -8.27
C PRO A 181 7.70 -13.84 -9.76
N ALA A 182 8.95 -13.67 -10.20
CA ALA A 182 9.28 -13.45 -11.61
C ALA A 182 8.83 -14.60 -12.54
N GLU A 183 8.63 -15.79 -11.97
CA GLU A 183 8.10 -16.95 -12.68
C GLU A 183 6.60 -16.86 -13.00
N ASP A 184 5.87 -16.11 -12.16
CA ASP A 184 4.41 -16.02 -12.22
C ASP A 184 3.92 -14.73 -12.91
N HIS A 185 4.77 -13.71 -12.99
CA HIS A 185 4.40 -12.41 -13.56
C HIS A 185 5.59 -11.70 -14.22
N PRO A 186 5.44 -11.10 -15.42
CA PRO A 186 6.52 -10.37 -16.11
C PRO A 186 7.14 -9.23 -15.30
N HIS A 187 6.35 -8.58 -14.44
CA HIS A 187 6.82 -7.55 -13.51
C HIS A 187 7.29 -8.12 -12.16
N GLY A 188 7.11 -9.41 -11.92
CA GLY A 188 7.46 -10.05 -10.65
C GLY A 188 8.95 -9.91 -10.33
N LEU A 189 9.29 -9.92 -9.06
CA LEU A 189 10.67 -9.91 -8.59
C LEU A 189 11.22 -11.33 -8.46
N THR A 190 12.50 -11.50 -8.76
CA THR A 190 13.24 -12.69 -8.32
C THR A 190 13.33 -12.71 -6.79
N ASP A 191 13.61 -13.87 -6.19
CA ASP A 191 13.78 -13.94 -4.74
C ASP A 191 14.97 -13.12 -4.23
N VAL A 192 16.01 -12.98 -5.03
CA VAL A 192 17.16 -12.13 -4.71
C VAL A 192 16.74 -10.64 -4.64
N GLU A 193 16.02 -10.16 -5.64
CA GLU A 193 15.51 -8.79 -5.66
C GLU A 193 14.49 -8.55 -4.53
N PHE A 194 13.59 -9.50 -4.29
CA PHE A 194 12.62 -9.41 -3.20
C PHE A 194 13.31 -9.34 -1.84
N ASN A 195 14.29 -10.19 -1.58
CA ASN A 195 15.06 -10.20 -0.33
C ASN A 195 15.97 -8.97 -0.20
N ALA A 196 16.44 -8.38 -1.28
CA ALA A 196 17.17 -7.10 -1.24
C ALA A 196 16.29 -5.95 -0.71
N LEU A 197 14.98 -5.98 -0.97
CA LEU A 197 14.02 -5.00 -0.47
C LEU A 197 13.50 -5.35 0.93
N PHE A 198 13.01 -6.58 1.10
CA PHE A 198 12.28 -7.01 2.28
C PHE A 198 13.14 -7.79 3.29
N THR A 199 14.46 -7.95 3.05
CA THR A 199 15.35 -8.86 3.76
C THR A 199 14.93 -10.34 3.61
N ALA A 200 15.72 -11.28 4.09
CA ALA A 200 15.39 -12.71 4.02
C ALA A 200 14.63 -13.22 5.25
N ASP A 201 14.86 -12.61 6.42
CA ASP A 201 14.48 -13.15 7.73
C ASP A 201 13.88 -12.12 8.71
N ARG A 202 14.01 -10.82 8.43
CA ARG A 202 13.51 -9.79 9.34
C ARG A 202 11.99 -9.66 9.26
N PRO A 203 11.31 -9.28 10.34
CA PRO A 203 9.87 -8.99 10.31
C PRO A 203 9.54 -7.90 9.31
N VAL A 204 8.44 -8.08 8.61
CA VAL A 204 7.87 -7.07 7.70
C VAL A 204 6.50 -6.67 8.23
N VAL A 205 6.30 -5.40 8.49
CA VAL A 205 4.97 -4.81 8.76
C VAL A 205 4.53 -4.08 7.50
N PHE A 206 3.52 -4.61 6.85
CA PHE A 206 3.03 -4.12 5.55
C PHE A 206 1.67 -3.45 5.71
N ASN A 207 1.59 -2.15 5.40
CA ASN A 207 0.32 -1.41 5.40
C ASN A 207 -0.23 -1.30 3.97
N PHE A 208 -1.39 -1.90 3.72
CA PHE A 208 -1.96 -2.06 2.39
C PHE A 208 -3.33 -1.37 2.26
N HIS A 209 -3.59 -0.85 1.08
CA HIS A 209 -4.84 -0.18 0.74
C HIS A 209 -6.08 -1.07 0.86
N GLY A 210 -6.02 -2.29 0.34
CA GLY A 210 -7.14 -3.21 0.23
C GLY A 210 -7.16 -4.29 1.32
N TYR A 211 -7.73 -5.43 1.00
CA TYR A 211 -7.80 -6.58 1.92
C TYR A 211 -6.42 -7.20 2.13
N PRO A 212 -6.00 -7.46 3.39
CA PRO A 212 -4.69 -8.04 3.70
C PRO A 212 -4.38 -9.34 2.96
N TRP A 213 -5.40 -10.16 2.70
CA TRP A 213 -5.26 -11.43 2.01
C TRP A 213 -4.65 -11.31 0.61
N LEU A 214 -4.87 -10.19 -0.06
CA LEU A 214 -4.28 -9.97 -1.39
C LEU A 214 -2.75 -9.95 -1.34
N ILE A 215 -2.17 -9.27 -0.36
CA ILE A 215 -0.70 -9.26 -0.20
C ILE A 215 -0.18 -10.66 0.12
N HIS A 216 -0.86 -11.39 1.02
CA HIS A 216 -0.49 -12.78 1.31
C HIS A 216 -0.58 -13.68 0.08
N LYS A 217 -1.59 -13.49 -0.77
CA LYS A 217 -1.72 -14.21 -2.04
C LYS A 217 -0.56 -13.91 -2.99
N LEU A 218 -0.15 -12.64 -3.11
CA LEU A 218 0.95 -12.24 -4.00
C LEU A 218 2.32 -12.71 -3.51
N THR A 219 2.45 -12.95 -2.20
CA THR A 219 3.73 -13.32 -1.56
C THR A 219 3.77 -14.76 -1.05
N TYR A 220 2.73 -15.58 -1.24
CA TYR A 220 2.63 -16.92 -0.62
C TYR A 220 3.77 -17.88 -0.98
N ARG A 221 4.43 -17.67 -2.13
CA ARG A 221 5.57 -18.48 -2.59
C ARG A 221 6.93 -17.96 -2.12
N ARG A 222 6.96 -16.78 -1.45
CA ARG A 222 8.19 -16.22 -0.91
C ARG A 222 8.69 -17.00 0.30
N THR A 223 10.00 -17.17 0.39
CA THR A 223 10.62 -17.82 1.56
C THR A 223 10.30 -17.04 2.83
N ASN A 224 9.98 -17.76 3.92
CA ASN A 224 9.62 -17.18 5.22
C ASN A 224 8.44 -16.18 5.12
N GLN A 225 7.42 -16.50 4.37
CA GLN A 225 6.26 -15.64 4.13
C GLN A 225 5.52 -15.29 5.44
N GLU A 226 5.56 -16.13 6.45
CA GLU A 226 4.96 -15.93 7.78
C GLU A 226 5.51 -14.70 8.54
N ARG A 227 6.71 -14.21 8.17
CA ARG A 227 7.27 -12.96 8.73
C ARG A 227 6.59 -11.69 8.21
N ILE A 228 5.81 -11.79 7.13
CA ILE A 228 5.10 -10.68 6.51
C ILE A 228 3.75 -10.49 7.22
N HIS A 229 3.68 -9.47 8.06
CA HIS A 229 2.44 -9.08 8.76
C HIS A 229 1.76 -7.95 8.00
N VAL A 230 0.54 -8.21 7.55
CA VAL A 230 -0.20 -7.27 6.70
C VAL A 230 -1.35 -6.62 7.47
N ARG A 231 -1.40 -5.30 7.42
CA ARG A 231 -2.56 -4.49 7.78
C ARG A 231 -3.21 -3.95 6.51
N GLY A 232 -4.52 -3.75 6.58
CA GLY A 232 -5.32 -3.25 5.49
C GLY A 232 -6.78 -3.17 5.89
N TYR A 233 -7.66 -2.97 4.93
CA TYR A 233 -9.09 -2.87 5.18
C TYR A 233 -9.68 -4.22 5.65
N LYS A 234 -10.59 -4.19 6.63
CA LYS A 234 -11.16 -5.38 7.30
C LYS A 234 -12.68 -5.29 7.46
N GLU A 235 -13.36 -4.60 6.59
CA GLU A 235 -14.81 -4.38 6.69
C GLU A 235 -15.23 -3.69 8.02
N LYS A 236 -14.35 -2.84 8.57
CA LYS A 236 -14.59 -2.07 9.79
C LYS A 236 -14.69 -0.60 9.46
N GLY A 237 -15.87 -0.06 9.53
CA GLY A 237 -16.09 1.35 9.27
C GLY A 237 -17.53 1.77 9.44
N ASN A 238 -17.71 3.06 9.42
CA ASN A 238 -18.99 3.75 9.44
C ASN A 238 -18.71 5.17 8.95
N ILE A 239 -19.55 6.15 9.30
CA ILE A 239 -19.19 7.56 9.17
C ILE A 239 -18.16 7.85 10.28
N ASN A 240 -16.88 7.81 9.90
CA ASN A 240 -15.74 7.99 10.79
C ASN A 240 -14.82 9.07 10.26
N THR A 241 -14.03 9.69 11.14
CA THR A 241 -12.91 10.50 10.69
C THR A 241 -11.86 9.63 9.99
N PRO A 242 -10.97 10.19 9.15
CA PRO A 242 -9.93 9.40 8.47
C PRO A 242 -9.07 8.57 9.42
N LEU A 243 -8.65 9.13 10.56
CA LEU A 243 -7.86 8.38 11.54
C LEU A 243 -8.70 7.30 12.24
N GLU A 244 -9.95 7.58 12.65
CA GLU A 244 -10.80 6.56 13.25
C GLU A 244 -11.00 5.36 12.33
N LEU A 245 -11.16 5.60 11.03
CA LEU A 245 -11.32 4.54 10.05
C LEU A 245 -10.08 3.65 9.97
N THR A 246 -8.89 4.24 9.93
CA THR A 246 -7.64 3.47 9.95
C THR A 246 -7.44 2.74 11.28
N ILE A 247 -7.80 3.33 12.44
CA ILE A 247 -7.76 2.68 13.76
C ILE A 247 -8.68 1.45 13.81
N LYS A 248 -9.93 1.57 13.32
CA LYS A 248 -10.86 0.43 13.28
C LYS A 248 -10.34 -0.75 12.48
N ASN A 249 -9.57 -0.48 11.44
CA ASN A 249 -8.94 -1.48 10.59
C ASN A 249 -7.51 -1.84 11.04
N GLN A 250 -7.00 -1.20 12.11
CA GLN A 250 -5.64 -1.38 12.64
C GLN A 250 -4.54 -1.06 11.60
N ALA A 251 -4.83 -0.16 10.67
CA ALA A 251 -3.93 0.30 9.62
C ALA A 251 -3.35 1.69 9.92
N ASP A 252 -3.58 2.20 11.12
CA ASP A 252 -3.11 3.49 11.62
C ASP A 252 -1.69 3.41 12.19
N ARG A 253 -1.05 4.57 12.30
CA ARG A 253 0.33 4.72 12.78
C ARG A 253 0.60 4.10 14.14
N PHE A 254 -0.34 4.14 15.07
CA PHE A 254 -0.16 3.62 16.43
C PHE A 254 -0.19 2.10 16.45
N ASN A 255 -1.15 1.49 15.76
CA ASN A 255 -1.20 0.04 15.61
C ASN A 255 0.02 -0.51 14.85
N LEU A 256 0.51 0.20 13.83
CA LEU A 256 1.73 -0.20 13.10
C LEU A 256 2.98 -0.17 14.01
N VAL A 257 3.10 0.82 14.90
CA VAL A 257 4.16 0.85 15.94
C VAL A 257 4.03 -0.34 16.88
N ILE A 258 2.81 -0.65 17.35
CA ILE A 258 2.54 -1.82 18.21
C ILE A 258 2.95 -3.11 17.48
N ASP A 259 2.64 -3.24 16.19
CA ASP A 259 2.98 -4.41 15.40
C ASP A 259 4.50 -4.62 15.28
N VAL A 260 5.27 -3.55 15.16
CA VAL A 260 6.74 -3.61 15.18
C VAL A 260 7.24 -4.08 16.56
N ILE A 261 6.73 -3.48 17.64
CA ILE A 261 7.13 -3.84 19.01
C ILE A 261 6.84 -5.32 19.31
N ASP A 262 5.66 -5.80 18.92
CA ASP A 262 5.24 -7.19 19.17
C ASP A 262 6.12 -8.22 18.41
N ARG A 263 6.83 -7.80 17.37
CA ARG A 263 7.75 -8.63 16.55
C ARG A 263 9.21 -8.49 16.93
N LEU A 264 9.52 -7.54 17.78
CA LEU A 264 10.88 -7.27 18.24
C LEU A 264 10.99 -7.39 19.76
N PRO A 265 10.97 -8.62 20.31
CA PRO A 265 11.01 -8.84 21.76
C PRO A 265 12.28 -8.25 22.43
N GLY A 266 13.34 -8.02 21.66
CA GLY A 266 14.56 -7.35 22.11
C GLY A 266 14.36 -5.91 22.59
N LEU A 267 13.25 -5.25 22.28
CA LEU A 267 12.91 -3.91 22.76
C LEU A 267 12.54 -3.89 24.28
N GLY A 268 12.23 -5.03 24.87
CA GLY A 268 12.10 -5.25 26.31
C GLY A 268 11.11 -4.29 26.99
N ALA A 269 11.50 -3.77 28.16
CA ALA A 269 10.63 -2.87 28.97
C ALA A 269 10.31 -1.57 28.24
N LYS A 270 11.23 -1.01 27.47
CA LYS A 270 10.98 0.21 26.67
C LYS A 270 9.92 -0.03 25.60
N GLY A 271 9.96 -1.20 24.92
CA GLY A 271 8.91 -1.62 23.99
C GLY A 271 7.56 -1.75 24.67
N ALA A 272 7.49 -2.39 25.84
CA ALA A 272 6.23 -2.52 26.58
C ALA A 272 5.65 -1.14 26.98
N HIS A 273 6.49 -0.20 27.41
CA HIS A 273 6.06 1.16 27.75
C HIS A 273 5.52 1.90 26.51
N CYS A 274 6.26 1.90 25.42
CA CYS A 274 5.83 2.52 24.17
C CYS A 274 4.51 1.91 23.66
N ARG A 275 4.35 0.59 23.72
CA ARG A 275 3.13 -0.11 23.35
C ARG A 275 1.90 0.41 24.12
N GLU A 276 2.00 0.57 25.45
CA GLU A 276 0.91 1.14 26.26
C GLU A 276 0.68 2.62 25.95
N HIS A 277 1.74 3.38 25.65
CA HIS A 277 1.61 4.76 25.18
C HIS A 277 0.80 4.83 23.87
N MET A 278 1.12 3.98 22.88
CA MET A 278 0.37 3.93 21.61
C MET A 278 -1.10 3.58 21.83
N LYS A 279 -1.44 2.65 22.73
CA LYS A 279 -2.83 2.33 23.06
C LYS A 279 -3.56 3.54 23.66
N ASN A 280 -2.90 4.29 24.52
CA ASN A 280 -3.47 5.51 25.09
C ASN A 280 -3.72 6.55 23.99
N ARG A 281 -2.78 6.75 23.06
CA ARG A 281 -2.94 7.65 21.91
C ARG A 281 -4.15 7.25 21.04
N ILE A 282 -4.38 5.96 20.84
CA ILE A 282 -5.58 5.45 20.14
C ILE A 282 -6.85 5.90 20.88
N ILE A 283 -6.93 5.65 22.18
CA ILE A 283 -8.11 6.00 23.00
C ILE A 283 -8.36 7.51 22.98
N GLU A 284 -7.31 8.32 23.14
CA GLU A 284 -7.40 9.78 23.14
C GLU A 284 -7.90 10.34 21.81
N ASN A 285 -7.43 9.79 20.69
CA ASN A 285 -7.84 10.23 19.36
C ASN A 285 -9.29 9.82 19.06
N ILE A 286 -9.69 8.60 19.40
CA ILE A 286 -11.10 8.15 19.27
C ILE A 286 -12.02 9.05 20.09
N ARG A 287 -11.65 9.36 21.34
CA ARG A 287 -12.44 10.25 22.19
C ARG A 287 -12.55 11.65 21.60
N TYR A 288 -11.44 12.21 21.12
CA TYR A 288 -11.43 13.52 20.48
C TYR A 288 -12.33 13.57 19.23
N ALA A 289 -12.22 12.56 18.37
CA ALA A 289 -13.05 12.45 17.18
C ALA A 289 -14.55 12.33 17.53
N TYR A 290 -14.88 11.57 18.57
CA TYR A 290 -16.25 11.46 19.07
C TYR A 290 -16.80 12.79 19.61
N GLU A 291 -15.98 13.57 20.31
CA GLU A 291 -16.40 14.85 20.92
C GLU A 291 -16.46 15.99 19.88
N HIS A 292 -15.64 15.96 18.83
CA HIS A 292 -15.44 17.09 17.90
C HIS A 292 -15.85 16.80 16.46
N GLY A 293 -16.03 15.55 16.07
CA GLY A 293 -16.36 15.14 14.70
C GLY A 293 -15.22 15.27 13.69
N VAL A 294 -14.00 15.51 14.13
CA VAL A 294 -12.79 15.68 13.31
C VAL A 294 -11.58 15.04 13.97
N ASP A 295 -10.55 14.74 13.20
CA ASP A 295 -9.24 14.36 13.73
C ASP A 295 -8.53 15.55 14.37
N ARG A 296 -7.60 15.30 15.31
CA ARG A 296 -6.73 16.34 15.87
C ARG A 296 -5.88 16.97 14.78
N ASP A 297 -5.57 18.26 14.90
CA ASP A 297 -4.77 18.99 13.92
C ASP A 297 -3.40 18.36 13.66
N GLU A 298 -2.74 17.85 14.69
CA GLU A 298 -1.46 17.15 14.60
C GLU A 298 -1.53 15.85 13.77
N ILE A 299 -2.71 15.27 13.63
CA ILE A 299 -2.98 14.07 12.82
C ILE A 299 -3.36 14.48 11.40
N ALA A 300 -4.35 15.39 11.29
CA ALA A 300 -4.87 15.83 10.01
C ALA A 300 -3.78 16.51 9.16
N ASN A 301 -2.99 17.38 9.81
CA ASN A 301 -1.92 18.17 9.18
C ASN A 301 -0.51 17.58 9.39
N TRP A 302 -0.43 16.29 9.70
CA TRP A 302 0.86 15.63 9.89
C TRP A 302 1.75 15.76 8.66
N GLN A 303 3.02 16.06 8.89
CA GLN A 303 4.08 16.09 7.88
C GLN A 303 5.29 15.30 8.36
N TRP A 304 6.12 14.85 7.43
CA TRP A 304 7.36 14.16 7.77
C TRP A 304 8.30 15.10 8.54
N PRO A 305 8.78 14.70 9.74
CA PRO A 305 9.51 15.61 10.62
C PRO A 305 11.03 15.63 10.42
N TYR A 306 11.57 14.76 9.53
CA TYR A 306 13.02 14.60 9.34
C TYR A 306 13.49 15.02 7.96
#